data_7e4ac73d1722973a60a70fe79ab3ef26
#
_entry.id   7e4ac73d1722973a60a70fe79ab3ef26
#
_cell.length_a   1.000
_cell.length_b   1.000
_cell.length_c   1.000
_cell.angle_alpha   90.00
_cell.angle_beta   90.00
_cell.angle_gamma   90.00
#
_symmetry.space_group_name_H-M   'P 1'
#
loop_
_entity.id
_entity.type
_entity.pdbx_description
1 polymer ?
#
loop_
_entity_poly.entity_id
_entity_poly.type
_entity_poly.pdbx_seq_one_letter_code
_entity_poly.pdbx_strand_id
1 'polypeptide(L)'
;AEPFYRATGLHPMGLVRRRHFVTRGRELLNIEDELFDLDQLDENHQGHGALLAALDQNRDGQLRDIVATIQGEQDEIIRDSPKGMLIVQGGPGTGKTVVALHRAAYLLYTHRFPLEGQGVLVVGPNRLFLRYIEQVLPSLGEAGVHLSVLADLFCDIFPKVRVHLADDVNSAQVKGDSRMIQLIARAISDRQRALPKELSLGFGLVRLRITRSQMRSIVNDARRRYRRHNQARHFVEIEFFACLARSHRSEPDPQVVRERLSRNPEVLAAFERMWPVLSPAQLLRDLYGSKALLRSAAKNLLTDDELESLYRERGQSEDEYRWSDADVAVLDEAYTQLGPRLSSKRKPLEEEARTYGHIVVDEAQDQTPMGLRMVERRSLNGSMTLVGDIAQATAPAAAANWTEIVKHFPVGLHEPRMHELTLSYRIPASNLVLANQVLSVAAPELVAPTAVRTVGSQPRIIDAGHSGHSGNFLSAIVRVVKEEAELINGGSLAVIVSSSLIDLVDQTLQNDGVDFGRATTASRNVSGPLHPKIALVPVHLVKGLEVDGSVVIEPKTIVEDEPQGLRALYVALTRSTKRLALVHERE
;
A
#
# COMPACT_ATOMS: atom_id res chain seq x y z
N ALA A 1 -24.33 -25.96 -6.30
CA ALA A 1 -23.33 -24.93 -5.88
C ALA A 1 -23.61 -23.56 -6.55
N GLU A 2 -24.04 -23.51 -7.82
CA GLU A 2 -24.29 -22.26 -8.53
C GLU A 2 -25.26 -21.32 -7.79
N PRO A 3 -26.44 -21.76 -7.30
CA PRO A 3 -27.33 -20.89 -6.53
C PRO A 3 -26.69 -20.34 -5.25
N PHE A 4 -25.83 -21.14 -4.59
CA PHE A 4 -25.17 -20.69 -3.36
C PHE A 4 -24.33 -19.42 -3.58
N TYR A 5 -23.68 -19.29 -4.75
CA TYR A 5 -22.83 -18.13 -5.06
C TYR A 5 -23.51 -17.07 -5.92
N ARG A 6 -24.59 -17.42 -6.63
CA ARG A 6 -25.29 -16.51 -7.59
C ARG A 6 -26.61 -15.96 -7.08
N ALA A 7 -27.17 -16.51 -6.02
CA ALA A 7 -28.41 -16.00 -5.47
C ALA A 7 -28.20 -14.62 -4.81
N THR A 8 -29.14 -13.72 -5.08
CA THR A 8 -29.22 -12.38 -4.49
C THR A 8 -30.63 -12.14 -3.97
N GLY A 9 -30.83 -11.12 -3.13
CA GLY A 9 -32.17 -10.74 -2.68
C GLY A 9 -33.14 -10.43 -3.83
N LEU A 10 -32.63 -9.92 -4.97
CA LEU A 10 -33.42 -9.67 -6.20
C LEU A 10 -33.62 -10.93 -7.05
N HIS A 11 -32.67 -11.87 -7.04
CA HIS A 11 -32.73 -13.12 -7.79
C HIS A 11 -32.33 -14.31 -6.90
N PRO A 12 -33.21 -14.78 -6.03
CA PRO A 12 -32.87 -15.77 -5.01
C PRO A 12 -32.57 -17.17 -5.59
N MET A 13 -32.80 -17.42 -6.87
CA MET A 13 -32.51 -18.68 -7.56
C MET A 13 -33.08 -19.92 -6.83
N GLY A 14 -34.18 -19.76 -6.13
CA GLY A 14 -34.81 -20.81 -5.34
C GLY A 14 -34.18 -21.05 -3.97
N LEU A 15 -33.23 -20.20 -3.52
CA LEU A 15 -32.72 -20.24 -2.14
C LEU A 15 -33.56 -19.35 -1.26
N VAL A 16 -33.94 -19.88 -0.10
CA VAL A 16 -34.60 -19.12 0.98
C VAL A 16 -33.54 -18.51 1.90
N ARG A 17 -32.43 -19.24 2.11
CA ARG A 17 -31.37 -18.86 3.02
C ARG A 17 -30.03 -19.41 2.55
N ARG A 18 -28.96 -18.63 2.74
CA ARG A 18 -27.57 -19.06 2.64
C ARG A 18 -26.92 -19.00 4.02
N ARG A 19 -26.34 -20.10 4.48
CA ARG A 19 -25.72 -20.19 5.81
C ARG A 19 -24.23 -20.29 5.69
N HIS A 20 -23.52 -19.42 6.40
CA HIS A 20 -22.07 -19.41 6.53
C HIS A 20 -21.69 -19.90 7.92
N PHE A 21 -20.71 -20.82 7.97
CA PHE A 21 -20.18 -21.34 9.22
C PHE A 21 -18.78 -20.78 9.45
N VAL A 22 -18.58 -20.03 10.52
CA VAL A 22 -17.26 -19.56 10.95
C VAL A 22 -16.68 -20.60 11.88
N THR A 23 -15.58 -21.26 11.46
CA THR A 23 -14.96 -22.35 12.22
C THR A 23 -13.49 -22.09 12.51
N ARG A 24 -12.99 -22.58 13.65
CA ARG A 24 -11.57 -22.64 13.96
C ARG A 24 -11.16 -24.11 14.08
N GLY A 25 -10.56 -24.66 13.04
CA GLY A 25 -10.29 -26.08 12.95
C GLY A 25 -11.58 -26.90 12.93
N ARG A 26 -11.90 -27.62 14.02
CA ARG A 26 -13.16 -28.36 14.18
C ARG A 26 -14.21 -27.66 15.07
N GLU A 27 -13.87 -26.52 15.61
CA GLU A 27 -14.74 -25.75 16.49
C GLU A 27 -15.55 -24.73 15.68
N LEU A 28 -16.88 -24.74 15.87
CA LEU A 28 -17.79 -23.79 15.27
C LEU A 28 -17.81 -22.52 16.13
N LEU A 29 -17.33 -21.40 15.58
CA LEU A 29 -17.27 -20.11 16.29
C LEU A 29 -18.54 -19.28 16.09
N ASN A 30 -19.12 -19.29 14.89
CA ASN A 30 -20.31 -18.52 14.56
C ASN A 30 -21.06 -19.14 13.39
N ILE A 31 -22.34 -18.83 13.29
CA ILE A 31 -23.21 -19.17 12.15
C ILE A 31 -23.82 -17.87 11.64
N GLU A 32 -23.61 -17.56 10.38
CA GLU A 32 -24.17 -16.38 9.72
C GLU A 32 -25.16 -16.81 8.65
N ASP A 33 -26.40 -16.33 8.76
CA ASP A 33 -27.47 -16.61 7.81
C ASP A 33 -27.76 -15.37 6.94
N GLU A 34 -27.65 -15.52 5.64
CA GLU A 34 -28.10 -14.55 4.64
C GLU A 34 -29.47 -15.03 4.10
N LEU A 35 -30.50 -14.22 4.30
CA LEU A 35 -31.86 -14.53 3.89
C LEU A 35 -32.16 -13.89 2.54
N PHE A 36 -32.70 -14.67 1.60
CA PHE A 36 -33.14 -14.21 0.28
C PHE A 36 -34.65 -13.93 0.21
N ASP A 37 -35.42 -14.48 1.18
CA ASP A 37 -36.85 -14.23 1.31
C ASP A 37 -37.10 -13.48 2.63
N LEU A 38 -37.38 -12.19 2.51
CA LEU A 38 -37.55 -11.27 3.65
C LEU A 38 -38.93 -11.43 4.31
N ASP A 39 -39.86 -12.19 3.73
CA ASP A 39 -41.20 -12.39 4.28
C ASP A 39 -41.24 -13.47 5.40
N GLN A 40 -40.12 -14.18 5.63
CA GLN A 40 -40.01 -15.25 6.62
C GLN A 40 -39.10 -14.89 7.82
N LEU A 41 -38.98 -13.62 8.19
CA LEU A 41 -38.19 -13.19 9.35
C LEU A 41 -38.90 -13.55 10.66
N ASP A 42 -38.53 -14.69 11.26
CA ASP A 42 -38.83 -15.02 12.64
C ASP A 42 -37.82 -14.34 13.60
N GLU A 43 -38.32 -13.94 14.80
CA GLU A 43 -37.63 -13.05 15.77
C GLU A 43 -36.32 -13.62 16.41
N ASN A 44 -35.81 -14.75 15.98
CA ASN A 44 -34.71 -15.47 16.65
C ASN A 44 -33.41 -15.68 15.83
N HIS A 45 -33.20 -14.93 14.73
CA HIS A 45 -32.01 -15.16 13.89
C HIS A 45 -30.91 -14.12 14.13
N GLN A 46 -29.87 -14.53 14.85
CA GLN A 46 -28.60 -13.81 15.00
C GLN A 46 -27.62 -14.27 13.91
N GLY A 47 -27.47 -13.46 12.84
CA GLY A 47 -26.49 -13.74 11.80
C GLY A 47 -26.67 -12.75 10.64
N HIS A 48 -25.68 -12.11 10.13
CA HIS A 48 -25.66 -10.84 9.42
C HIS A 48 -26.24 -9.72 10.30
N GLY A 49 -26.36 -10.08 11.54
CA GLY A 49 -27.05 -9.37 12.59
C GLY A 49 -26.48 -7.99 12.91
N ALA A 50 -25.25 -7.66 12.53
CA ALA A 50 -24.76 -6.30 12.72
C ALA A 50 -25.42 -5.33 11.72
N LEU A 51 -25.63 -5.73 10.47
CA LEU A 51 -26.31 -4.91 9.46
C LEU A 51 -27.83 -4.92 9.70
N LEU A 52 -28.42 -6.11 9.86
CA LEU A 52 -29.85 -6.25 10.12
C LEU A 52 -30.24 -5.80 11.52
N ALA A 53 -29.49 -6.10 12.58
CA ALA A 53 -29.80 -5.61 13.93
C ALA A 53 -29.57 -4.09 14.09
N ALA A 54 -28.62 -3.50 13.36
CA ALA A 54 -28.49 -2.03 13.29
C ALA A 54 -29.64 -1.40 12.48
N LEU A 55 -30.26 -2.16 11.58
CA LEU A 55 -31.39 -1.73 10.74
C LEU A 55 -32.74 -2.09 11.36
N ASP A 56 -32.83 -3.11 12.21
CA ASP A 56 -34.08 -3.67 12.80
C ASP A 56 -34.78 -2.74 13.83
N GLN A 57 -34.15 -1.62 14.14
CA GLN A 57 -34.80 -0.61 15.00
C GLN A 57 -35.84 0.26 14.30
N ASN A 58 -35.96 0.16 12.96
CA ASN A 58 -36.97 0.89 12.19
C ASN A 58 -37.74 -0.04 11.22
N ARG A 59 -38.95 -0.41 11.58
CA ARG A 59 -39.83 -1.35 10.85
C ARG A 59 -40.58 -0.74 9.67
N ASP A 60 -40.02 0.17 8.91
CA ASP A 60 -40.70 0.77 7.75
C ASP A 60 -40.26 0.15 6.42
N GLY A 61 -41.19 0.01 5.47
CA GLY A 61 -40.97 -0.60 4.15
C GLY A 61 -39.82 0.01 3.33
N GLN A 62 -39.42 1.25 3.63
CA GLN A 62 -38.25 1.91 3.04
C GLN A 62 -36.93 1.18 3.31
N LEU A 63 -36.85 0.41 4.40
CA LEU A 63 -35.64 -0.32 4.77
C LEU A 63 -35.33 -1.50 3.83
N ARG A 64 -36.39 -2.19 3.37
CA ARG A 64 -36.24 -3.30 2.41
C ARG A 64 -35.65 -2.82 1.09
N ASP A 65 -36.10 -1.67 0.61
CA ASP A 65 -35.61 -1.08 -0.65
C ASP A 65 -34.14 -0.65 -0.53
N ILE A 66 -33.74 -0.14 0.62
CA ILE A 66 -32.35 0.29 0.87
C ILE A 66 -31.40 -0.91 0.94
N VAL A 67 -31.77 -1.99 1.66
CA VAL A 67 -30.96 -3.23 1.72
C VAL A 67 -30.83 -3.86 0.34
N ALA A 68 -31.92 -3.91 -0.43
CA ALA A 68 -31.90 -4.42 -1.81
C ALA A 68 -30.99 -3.57 -2.70
N THR A 69 -30.98 -2.25 -2.52
CA THR A 69 -30.11 -1.34 -3.30
C THR A 69 -28.64 -1.54 -2.95
N ILE A 70 -28.30 -1.64 -1.65
CA ILE A 70 -26.92 -1.92 -1.21
C ILE A 70 -26.43 -3.25 -1.79
N GLN A 71 -27.24 -4.30 -1.71
CA GLN A 71 -26.92 -5.61 -2.27
C GLN A 71 -26.78 -5.54 -3.79
N GLY A 72 -27.59 -4.73 -4.47
CA GLY A 72 -27.53 -4.52 -5.92
C GLY A 72 -26.22 -3.86 -6.35
N GLU A 73 -25.83 -2.73 -5.73
CA GLU A 73 -24.56 -2.04 -6.02
C GLU A 73 -23.35 -2.97 -5.78
N GLN A 74 -23.37 -3.71 -4.67
CA GLN A 74 -22.29 -4.62 -4.31
C GLN A 74 -22.21 -5.83 -5.26
N ASP A 75 -23.36 -6.41 -5.63
CA ASP A 75 -23.43 -7.58 -6.51
C ASP A 75 -22.94 -7.25 -7.93
N GLU A 76 -23.25 -6.09 -8.45
CA GLU A 76 -22.75 -5.62 -9.75
C GLU A 76 -21.21 -5.58 -9.76
N ILE A 77 -20.60 -5.02 -8.73
CA ILE A 77 -19.14 -4.95 -8.58
C ILE A 77 -18.53 -6.35 -8.44
N ILE A 78 -19.12 -7.21 -7.60
CA ILE A 78 -18.61 -8.56 -7.34
C ILE A 78 -18.58 -9.39 -8.63
N ARG A 79 -19.58 -9.24 -9.48
CA ARG A 79 -19.75 -10.04 -10.71
C ARG A 79 -19.18 -9.41 -11.96
N ASP A 80 -18.71 -8.18 -11.91
CA ASP A 80 -18.13 -7.54 -13.08
C ASP A 80 -16.96 -8.37 -13.66
N SER A 81 -16.70 -8.20 -14.95
CA SER A 81 -15.68 -8.94 -15.69
C SER A 81 -14.31 -8.91 -14.97
N PRO A 82 -13.55 -10.02 -14.93
CA PRO A 82 -12.17 -10.02 -14.42
C PRO A 82 -11.17 -9.35 -15.37
N LYS A 83 -11.59 -9.03 -16.62
CA LYS A 83 -10.68 -8.49 -17.63
C LYS A 83 -10.36 -7.02 -17.38
N GLY A 84 -9.08 -6.69 -17.37
CA GLY A 84 -8.60 -5.32 -17.18
C GLY A 84 -8.78 -4.82 -15.75
N MET A 85 -8.86 -3.51 -15.59
CA MET A 85 -8.92 -2.84 -14.29
C MET A 85 -10.35 -2.45 -13.94
N LEU A 86 -10.74 -2.77 -12.70
CA LEU A 86 -11.96 -2.30 -12.07
C LEU A 86 -11.59 -1.33 -10.95
N ILE A 87 -12.19 -0.16 -10.93
CA ILE A 87 -12.05 0.84 -9.87
C ILE A 87 -13.35 0.88 -9.08
N VAL A 88 -13.25 0.78 -7.76
CA VAL A 88 -14.37 0.88 -6.83
C VAL A 88 -14.15 2.09 -5.94
N GLN A 89 -14.83 3.19 -6.28
CA GLN A 89 -14.90 4.39 -5.44
C GLN A 89 -16.02 4.21 -4.43
N GLY A 90 -15.80 4.56 -3.19
CA GLY A 90 -16.88 4.60 -2.21
C GLY A 90 -16.48 5.39 -0.98
N GLY A 91 -17.43 6.11 -0.42
CA GLY A 91 -17.24 6.86 0.81
C GLY A 91 -16.98 5.97 2.04
N PRO A 92 -16.77 6.58 3.20
CA PRO A 92 -16.57 5.83 4.44
C PRO A 92 -17.84 5.06 4.82
N GLY A 93 -17.68 3.83 5.29
CA GLY A 93 -18.80 2.97 5.72
C GLY A 93 -19.63 2.35 4.60
N THR A 94 -19.21 2.41 3.35
CA THR A 94 -19.93 1.82 2.19
C THR A 94 -19.59 0.35 1.93
N GLY A 95 -18.63 -0.24 2.67
CA GLY A 95 -18.29 -1.66 2.55
C GLY A 95 -17.31 -2.01 1.43
N LYS A 96 -16.56 -1.06 0.92
CA LYS A 96 -15.54 -1.24 -0.14
C LYS A 96 -14.70 -2.51 0.01
N THR A 97 -14.04 -2.65 1.14
CA THR A 97 -13.16 -3.79 1.45
C THR A 97 -13.91 -5.12 1.41
N VAL A 98 -15.11 -5.16 1.97
CA VAL A 98 -15.94 -6.37 2.00
C VAL A 98 -16.30 -6.78 0.56
N VAL A 99 -16.75 -5.83 -0.26
CA VAL A 99 -17.06 -6.06 -1.68
C VAL A 99 -15.85 -6.58 -2.44
N ALA A 100 -14.68 -5.99 -2.20
CA ALA A 100 -13.42 -6.40 -2.84
C ALA A 100 -13.03 -7.86 -2.50
N LEU A 101 -13.21 -8.26 -1.24
CA LEU A 101 -12.94 -9.64 -0.78
C LEU A 101 -13.96 -10.64 -1.34
N HIS A 102 -15.25 -10.29 -1.33
CA HIS A 102 -16.29 -11.11 -1.95
C HIS A 102 -16.05 -11.27 -3.46
N ARG A 103 -15.60 -10.19 -4.13
CA ARG A 103 -15.20 -10.26 -5.53
C ARG A 103 -14.00 -11.20 -5.74
N ALA A 104 -12.98 -11.12 -4.90
CA ALA A 104 -11.82 -12.02 -4.96
C ALA A 104 -12.26 -13.49 -4.86
N ALA A 105 -13.11 -13.82 -3.88
CA ALA A 105 -13.67 -15.14 -3.69
C ALA A 105 -14.55 -15.58 -4.89
N TYR A 106 -15.41 -14.69 -5.39
CA TYR A 106 -16.24 -14.95 -6.56
C TYR A 106 -15.40 -15.26 -7.80
N LEU A 107 -14.34 -14.50 -8.06
CA LEU A 107 -13.46 -14.70 -9.19
C LEU A 107 -12.70 -16.03 -9.10
N LEU A 108 -12.19 -16.39 -7.93
CA LEU A 108 -11.55 -17.69 -7.69
C LEU A 108 -12.51 -18.85 -7.94
N TYR A 109 -13.76 -18.72 -7.54
CA TYR A 109 -14.77 -19.75 -7.75
C TYR A 109 -15.21 -19.86 -9.22
N THR A 110 -15.59 -18.74 -9.84
CA THR A 110 -16.18 -18.73 -11.20
C THR A 110 -15.16 -18.87 -12.31
N HIS A 111 -13.95 -18.36 -12.08
CA HIS A 111 -12.84 -18.41 -13.02
C HIS A 111 -11.71 -19.32 -12.56
N ARG A 112 -12.07 -20.42 -11.91
CA ARG A 112 -11.17 -21.37 -11.28
C ARG A 112 -10.03 -21.81 -12.20
N PHE A 113 -10.34 -22.23 -13.42
CA PHE A 113 -9.34 -22.75 -14.37
C PHE A 113 -8.24 -21.74 -14.74
N PRO A 114 -8.52 -20.45 -15.04
CA PRO A 114 -7.46 -19.48 -15.29
C PRO A 114 -6.69 -19.07 -14.04
N LEU A 115 -7.31 -19.13 -12.84
CA LEU A 115 -6.73 -18.63 -11.60
C LEU A 115 -6.11 -19.71 -10.69
N GLU A 116 -6.44 -20.99 -10.91
CA GLU A 116 -6.09 -22.11 -9.99
C GLU A 116 -4.57 -22.30 -9.79
N GLY A 117 -3.73 -21.93 -10.77
CA GLY A 117 -2.27 -21.95 -10.64
C GLY A 117 -1.63 -20.60 -10.29
N GLN A 118 -2.38 -19.52 -10.40
CA GLN A 118 -1.87 -18.15 -10.31
C GLN A 118 -2.30 -17.46 -9.02
N GLY A 119 -3.48 -17.79 -8.48
CA GLY A 119 -4.04 -17.21 -7.27
C GLY A 119 -4.47 -15.74 -7.39
N VAL A 120 -4.98 -15.21 -6.30
CA VAL A 120 -5.36 -13.81 -6.13
C VAL A 120 -4.47 -13.17 -5.06
N LEU A 121 -3.91 -12.01 -5.36
CA LEU A 121 -3.20 -11.17 -4.39
C LEU A 121 -4.15 -10.10 -3.85
N VAL A 122 -4.19 -9.95 -2.53
CA VAL A 122 -4.82 -8.80 -1.86
C VAL A 122 -3.74 -7.97 -1.20
N VAL A 123 -3.56 -6.74 -1.66
CA VAL A 123 -2.64 -5.76 -1.09
C VAL A 123 -3.42 -4.88 -0.12
N GLY A 124 -3.09 -4.97 1.15
CA GLY A 124 -3.68 -4.15 2.20
C GLY A 124 -2.80 -3.00 2.64
N PRO A 125 -3.37 -1.99 3.32
CA PRO A 125 -2.64 -0.82 3.79
C PRO A 125 -1.65 -1.13 4.92
N ASN A 126 -1.92 -2.15 5.74
CA ASN A 126 -1.07 -2.57 6.84
C ASN A 126 -1.36 -4.01 7.28
N ARG A 127 -0.45 -4.60 8.08
CA ARG A 127 -0.55 -5.99 8.54
C ARG A 127 -1.71 -6.23 9.52
N LEU A 128 -2.11 -5.23 10.30
CA LEU A 128 -3.23 -5.36 11.23
C LEU A 128 -4.54 -5.56 10.46
N PHE A 129 -4.74 -4.77 9.42
CA PHE A 129 -5.86 -4.89 8.50
C PHE A 129 -5.89 -6.28 7.82
N LEU A 130 -4.74 -6.76 7.35
CA LEU A 130 -4.65 -8.08 6.72
C LEU A 130 -5.02 -9.22 7.68
N ARG A 131 -4.66 -9.13 8.96
CA ARG A 131 -5.09 -10.12 9.97
C ARG A 131 -6.60 -10.14 10.19
N TYR A 132 -7.24 -8.96 10.16
CA TYR A 132 -8.70 -8.89 10.21
C TYR A 132 -9.31 -9.62 9.01
N ILE A 133 -8.80 -9.36 7.81
CA ILE A 133 -9.22 -10.05 6.58
C ILE A 133 -8.97 -11.56 6.68
N GLU A 134 -7.83 -11.97 7.19
CA GLU A 134 -7.47 -13.39 7.37
C GLU A 134 -8.48 -14.17 8.23
N GLN A 135 -9.13 -13.50 9.18
CA GLN A 135 -10.21 -14.09 9.98
C GLN A 135 -11.53 -14.18 9.21
N VAL A 136 -11.78 -13.29 8.25
CA VAL A 136 -13.01 -13.24 7.44
C VAL A 136 -12.93 -14.19 6.24
N LEU A 137 -11.76 -14.31 5.60
CA LEU A 137 -11.57 -15.14 4.40
C LEU A 137 -11.96 -16.62 4.53
N PRO A 138 -11.70 -17.34 5.66
CA PRO A 138 -12.12 -18.74 5.80
C PRO A 138 -13.64 -18.93 5.69
N SER A 139 -14.43 -17.93 6.05
CA SER A 139 -15.89 -17.95 5.87
C SER A 139 -16.30 -17.90 4.40
N LEU A 140 -15.39 -17.45 3.52
CA LEU A 140 -15.59 -17.40 2.07
C LEU A 140 -15.11 -18.68 1.36
N GLY A 141 -14.49 -19.65 2.10
CA GLY A 141 -14.20 -21.02 1.62
C GLY A 141 -13.02 -21.15 0.65
N GLU A 142 -12.15 -20.15 0.52
CA GLU A 142 -11.17 -20.11 -0.58
C GLU A 142 -9.71 -20.27 -0.11
N ALA A 143 -9.07 -21.34 -0.58
CA ALA A 143 -7.62 -21.53 -0.51
C ALA A 143 -6.97 -21.05 -1.81
N GLY A 144 -6.45 -19.85 -1.87
CA GLY A 144 -5.79 -19.31 -3.09
C GLY A 144 -5.65 -17.80 -3.07
N VAL A 145 -6.05 -17.18 -1.95
CA VAL A 145 -5.84 -15.75 -1.70
C VAL A 145 -4.52 -15.56 -0.95
N HIS A 146 -3.65 -14.74 -1.48
CA HIS A 146 -2.42 -14.30 -0.82
C HIS A 146 -2.62 -12.88 -0.29
N LEU A 147 -2.52 -12.71 1.02
CA LEU A 147 -2.62 -11.42 1.69
C LEU A 147 -1.23 -10.85 1.92
N SER A 148 -0.96 -9.63 1.49
CA SER A 148 0.34 -9.02 1.67
C SER A 148 0.28 -7.49 1.76
N VAL A 149 1.25 -6.90 2.45
CA VAL A 149 1.60 -5.49 2.29
C VAL A 149 2.73 -5.37 1.27
N LEU A 150 2.93 -4.19 0.67
CA LEU A 150 3.98 -4.00 -0.35
C LEU A 150 5.38 -4.43 0.16
N ALA A 151 5.68 -4.12 1.43
CA ALA A 151 6.96 -4.47 2.04
C ALA A 151 7.22 -5.98 2.01
N ASP A 152 6.23 -6.78 2.35
CA ASP A 152 6.36 -8.24 2.42
C ASP A 152 6.58 -8.85 1.03
N LEU A 153 5.91 -8.34 -0.01
CA LEU A 153 6.10 -8.80 -1.39
C LEU A 153 7.56 -8.70 -1.89
N PHE A 154 8.32 -7.74 -1.38
CA PHE A 154 9.74 -7.62 -1.70
C PHE A 154 10.62 -8.44 -0.75
N CYS A 155 10.32 -8.42 0.54
CA CYS A 155 11.08 -9.17 1.54
C CYS A 155 10.99 -10.69 1.33
N ASP A 156 9.90 -11.20 0.77
CA ASP A 156 9.76 -12.62 0.39
C ASP A 156 10.80 -13.04 -0.65
N ILE A 157 11.15 -12.13 -1.58
CA ILE A 157 12.19 -12.36 -2.59
C ILE A 157 13.60 -12.11 -1.99
N PHE A 158 13.71 -11.13 -1.10
CA PHE A 158 14.97 -10.69 -0.48
C PHE A 158 14.88 -10.72 1.06
N PRO A 159 14.94 -11.90 1.70
CA PRO A 159 14.75 -12.04 3.15
C PRO A 159 15.76 -11.30 4.03
N LYS A 160 16.90 -10.89 3.45
CA LYS A 160 17.92 -10.08 4.13
C LYS A 160 17.55 -8.60 4.23
N VAL A 161 16.60 -8.13 3.43
CA VAL A 161 16.11 -6.76 3.48
C VAL A 161 15.19 -6.59 4.69
N ARG A 162 15.58 -5.71 5.62
CA ARG A 162 14.82 -5.43 6.84
C ARG A 162 14.22 -4.03 6.76
N VAL A 163 12.90 -3.95 6.81
CA VAL A 163 12.14 -2.71 6.77
C VAL A 163 11.76 -2.32 8.20
N HIS A 164 12.49 -1.36 8.77
CA HIS A 164 12.32 -0.92 10.16
C HIS A 164 12.51 0.59 10.36
N LEU A 165 12.80 1.33 9.27
CA LEU A 165 13.02 2.77 9.33
C LEU A 165 11.72 3.49 8.99
N ALA A 166 11.42 4.57 9.71
CA ALA A 166 10.42 5.54 9.31
C ALA A 166 11.10 6.65 8.49
N ASP A 167 10.53 6.97 7.34
CA ASP A 167 10.96 8.14 6.58
C ASP A 167 10.30 9.41 7.12
N ASP A 168 10.97 10.54 6.95
CA ASP A 168 10.28 11.82 6.98
C ASP A 168 9.37 11.99 5.74
N VAL A 169 8.44 12.93 5.83
CA VAL A 169 7.42 13.15 4.79
C VAL A 169 8.04 13.44 3.42
N ASN A 170 9.09 14.27 3.38
CA ASN A 170 9.75 14.66 2.13
C ASN A 170 10.47 13.47 1.48
N SER A 171 11.23 12.71 2.25
CA SER A 171 11.89 11.49 1.77
C SER A 171 10.89 10.48 1.23
N ALA A 172 9.79 10.23 1.95
CA ALA A 172 8.76 9.30 1.52
C ALA A 172 8.09 9.75 0.20
N GLN A 173 7.83 11.05 0.06
CA GLN A 173 7.25 11.64 -1.14
C GLN A 173 8.18 11.48 -2.36
N VAL A 174 9.46 11.83 -2.21
CA VAL A 174 10.44 11.69 -3.30
C VAL A 174 10.61 10.24 -3.72
N LYS A 175 10.71 9.30 -2.78
CA LYS A 175 10.83 7.86 -3.06
C LYS A 175 9.60 7.27 -3.73
N GLY A 176 8.42 7.81 -3.43
CA GLY A 176 7.15 7.42 -4.05
C GLY A 176 6.97 7.94 -5.48
N ASP A 177 7.72 8.95 -5.88
CA ASP A 177 7.59 9.64 -7.17
C ASP A 177 8.11 8.78 -8.34
N SER A 178 7.42 8.84 -9.47
CA SER A 178 7.79 8.16 -10.71
C SER A 178 9.15 8.60 -11.28
N ARG A 179 9.67 9.79 -10.92
CA ARG A 179 11.02 10.25 -11.27
C ARG A 179 12.12 9.30 -10.77
N MET A 180 11.84 8.53 -9.71
CA MET A 180 12.76 7.50 -9.21
C MET A 180 13.09 6.43 -10.25
N ILE A 181 12.19 6.14 -11.19
CA ILE A 181 12.44 5.21 -12.31
C ILE A 181 13.66 5.65 -13.11
N GLN A 182 13.70 6.94 -13.47
CA GLN A 182 14.80 7.51 -14.23
C GLN A 182 16.07 7.66 -13.39
N LEU A 183 15.91 8.02 -12.11
CA LEU A 183 17.04 8.11 -11.17
C LEU A 183 17.78 6.76 -11.11
N ILE A 184 17.06 5.66 -10.90
CA ILE A 184 17.62 4.29 -10.85
C ILE A 184 18.26 3.91 -12.19
N ALA A 185 17.59 4.18 -13.32
CA ALA A 185 18.14 3.90 -14.65
C ALA A 185 19.48 4.60 -14.88
N ARG A 186 19.58 5.87 -14.48
CA ARG A 186 20.83 6.65 -14.58
C ARG A 186 21.90 6.14 -13.62
N ALA A 187 21.53 5.83 -12.36
CA ALA A 187 22.44 5.25 -11.38
C ALA A 187 23.06 3.93 -11.88
N ILE A 188 22.28 3.07 -12.53
CA ILE A 188 22.75 1.84 -13.17
C ILE A 188 23.68 2.18 -14.36
N SER A 189 23.27 3.14 -15.20
CA SER A 189 24.07 3.57 -16.36
C SER A 189 25.44 4.13 -15.95
N ASP A 190 25.54 4.82 -14.81
CA ASP A 190 26.79 5.34 -14.27
C ASP A 190 27.76 4.22 -13.84
N ARG A 191 27.26 3.00 -13.61
CA ARG A 191 28.07 1.80 -13.33
C ARG A 191 28.54 1.07 -14.59
N GLN A 192 28.03 1.46 -15.76
CA GLN A 192 28.35 0.85 -17.05
C GLN A 192 29.34 1.74 -17.82
N ARG A 193 30.62 1.54 -17.64
CA ARG A 193 31.64 2.44 -18.18
C ARG A 193 32.91 1.69 -18.67
N ALA A 194 33.52 2.16 -19.74
CA ALA A 194 34.84 1.70 -20.13
C ALA A 194 35.92 2.15 -19.13
N LEU A 195 36.96 1.40 -18.94
CA LEU A 195 38.12 1.84 -18.18
C LEU A 195 38.75 3.10 -18.81
N PRO A 196 39.32 3.99 -17.98
CA PRO A 196 39.93 5.23 -18.50
C PRO A 196 41.16 5.01 -19.39
N LYS A 197 41.87 3.90 -19.16
CA LYS A 197 43.09 3.53 -19.90
C LYS A 197 42.93 2.13 -20.51
N GLU A 198 43.79 1.80 -21.50
CA GLU A 198 43.92 0.43 -21.97
C GLU A 198 44.36 -0.51 -20.83
N LEU A 199 43.99 -1.77 -20.95
CA LEU A 199 44.41 -2.83 -20.06
C LEU A 199 45.34 -3.78 -20.80
N SER A 200 46.52 -4.07 -20.21
CA SER A 200 47.53 -4.96 -20.78
C SER A 200 47.84 -6.07 -19.79
N LEU A 201 47.54 -7.31 -20.15
CA LEU A 201 47.60 -8.50 -19.28
C LEU A 201 48.67 -9.46 -19.76
N GLY A 202 49.42 -10.07 -18.84
CA GLY A 202 50.37 -11.14 -19.16
C GLY A 202 49.64 -12.44 -19.50
N PHE A 203 50.07 -13.08 -20.60
CA PHE A 203 49.56 -14.38 -21.06
C PHE A 203 50.71 -15.25 -21.50
N GLY A 204 51.32 -15.98 -20.58
CA GLY A 204 52.59 -16.68 -20.80
C GLY A 204 53.73 -15.69 -21.10
N LEU A 205 54.37 -15.86 -22.25
CA LEU A 205 55.48 -14.99 -22.72
C LEU A 205 55.01 -13.74 -23.47
N VAL A 206 53.71 -13.58 -23.69
CA VAL A 206 53.14 -12.46 -24.45
C VAL A 206 52.24 -11.60 -23.60
N ARG A 207 51.93 -10.40 -24.10
CA ARG A 207 50.94 -9.50 -23.48
C ARG A 207 49.74 -9.32 -24.39
N LEU A 208 48.56 -9.54 -23.83
CA LEU A 208 47.29 -9.26 -24.49
C LEU A 208 46.81 -7.88 -24.04
N ARG A 209 46.20 -7.15 -24.98
CA ARG A 209 45.75 -5.77 -24.72
C ARG A 209 44.30 -5.56 -25.13
N ILE A 210 43.59 -4.75 -24.40
CA ILE A 210 42.27 -4.23 -24.76
C ILE A 210 42.25 -2.71 -24.63
N THR A 211 41.93 -2.04 -25.71
CA THR A 211 41.92 -0.58 -25.78
C THR A 211 40.65 0.00 -25.16
N ARG A 212 40.72 1.27 -24.75
CA ARG A 212 39.53 1.99 -24.22
C ARG A 212 38.40 2.03 -25.26
N SER A 213 38.68 2.17 -26.54
CA SER A 213 37.68 2.19 -27.61
C SER A 213 36.94 0.86 -27.74
N GLN A 214 37.65 -0.27 -27.65
CA GLN A 214 37.05 -1.60 -27.65
C GLN A 214 36.16 -1.81 -26.44
N MET A 215 36.62 -1.45 -25.23
CA MET A 215 35.81 -1.54 -24.03
C MET A 215 34.54 -0.66 -24.12
N ARG A 216 34.66 0.55 -24.73
CA ARG A 216 33.48 1.43 -24.94
C ARG A 216 32.49 0.81 -25.93
N SER A 217 32.98 0.15 -27.00
CA SER A 217 32.12 -0.57 -27.93
C SER A 217 31.37 -1.69 -27.24
N ILE A 218 32.06 -2.52 -26.43
CA ILE A 218 31.43 -3.60 -25.64
C ILE A 218 30.33 -3.07 -24.73
N VAL A 219 30.60 -1.98 -23.97
CA VAL A 219 29.62 -1.36 -23.09
C VAL A 219 28.39 -0.85 -23.87
N ASN A 220 28.61 -0.19 -25.01
CA ASN A 220 27.53 0.32 -25.83
C ASN A 220 26.69 -0.80 -26.46
N ASP A 221 27.32 -1.88 -26.88
CA ASP A 221 26.64 -3.04 -27.45
C ASP A 221 25.85 -3.78 -26.41
N ALA A 222 26.38 -3.93 -25.19
CA ALA A 222 25.68 -4.50 -24.06
C ALA A 222 24.41 -3.69 -23.70
N ARG A 223 24.53 -2.37 -23.64
CA ARG A 223 23.37 -1.46 -23.38
C ARG A 223 22.28 -1.57 -24.44
N ARG A 224 22.65 -1.76 -25.71
CA ARG A 224 21.67 -1.89 -26.81
C ARG A 224 20.97 -3.24 -26.82
N ARG A 225 21.68 -4.32 -26.47
CA ARG A 225 21.18 -5.70 -26.60
C ARG A 225 20.39 -6.16 -25.38
N TYR A 226 20.71 -5.65 -24.19
CA TYR A 226 20.17 -6.13 -22.92
C TYR A 226 19.41 -5.04 -22.19
N ARG A 227 18.19 -5.36 -21.81
CA ARG A 227 17.36 -4.45 -20.98
C ARG A 227 17.72 -4.51 -19.48
N ARG A 228 18.21 -5.66 -19.01
CA ARG A 228 18.55 -5.91 -17.60
C ARG A 228 20.07 -5.95 -17.42
N HIS A 229 20.55 -5.17 -16.48
CA HIS A 229 22.00 -4.94 -16.28
C HIS A 229 22.78 -6.22 -15.99
N ASN A 230 22.34 -7.03 -15.01
CA ASN A 230 23.08 -8.24 -14.60
C ASN A 230 23.14 -9.30 -15.70
N GLN A 231 22.11 -9.39 -16.55
CA GLN A 231 22.08 -10.34 -17.68
C GLN A 231 23.13 -10.03 -18.73
N ALA A 232 23.47 -8.76 -18.93
CA ALA A 232 24.46 -8.34 -19.90
C ALA A 232 25.90 -8.68 -19.49
N ARG A 233 26.15 -8.94 -18.19
CA ARG A 233 27.50 -9.23 -17.69
C ARG A 233 28.18 -10.35 -18.43
N HIS A 234 27.47 -11.42 -18.72
CA HIS A 234 28.05 -12.55 -19.47
C HIS A 234 28.48 -12.18 -20.89
N PHE A 235 27.68 -11.37 -21.58
CA PHE A 235 28.05 -10.84 -22.90
C PHE A 235 29.29 -9.95 -22.80
N VAL A 236 29.37 -9.07 -21.82
CA VAL A 236 30.53 -8.20 -21.58
C VAL A 236 31.80 -9.05 -21.37
N GLU A 237 31.71 -10.13 -20.60
CA GLU A 237 32.85 -11.05 -20.41
C GLU A 237 33.29 -11.74 -21.68
N ILE A 238 32.36 -12.29 -22.47
CA ILE A 238 32.69 -12.96 -23.74
C ILE A 238 33.41 -12.01 -24.69
N GLU A 239 32.85 -10.83 -24.95
CA GLU A 239 33.44 -9.87 -25.87
C GLU A 239 34.76 -9.29 -25.34
N PHE A 240 34.92 -9.15 -24.04
CA PHE A 240 36.18 -8.72 -23.43
C PHE A 240 37.29 -9.71 -23.70
N PHE A 241 37.06 -11.01 -23.46
CA PHE A 241 38.07 -12.04 -23.74
C PHE A 241 38.30 -12.25 -25.24
N ALA A 242 37.28 -12.10 -26.08
CA ALA A 242 37.44 -12.13 -27.53
C ALA A 242 38.31 -10.96 -28.05
N CYS A 243 38.16 -9.76 -27.50
CA CYS A 243 39.00 -8.62 -27.81
C CYS A 243 40.46 -8.83 -27.37
N LEU A 244 40.66 -9.41 -26.18
CA LEU A 244 42.01 -9.76 -25.71
C LEU A 244 42.68 -10.79 -26.63
N ALA A 245 41.98 -11.86 -27.03
CA ALA A 245 42.49 -12.89 -27.92
C ALA A 245 42.93 -12.31 -29.29
N ARG A 246 42.05 -11.48 -29.87
CA ARG A 246 42.33 -10.78 -31.15
C ARG A 246 43.48 -9.77 -31.10
N SER A 247 43.93 -9.39 -29.91
CA SER A 247 45.06 -8.44 -29.77
C SER A 247 46.42 -9.04 -30.08
N HIS A 248 46.53 -10.36 -30.19
CA HIS A 248 47.77 -11.06 -30.49
C HIS A 248 47.73 -11.69 -31.87
N ARG A 249 48.88 -11.70 -32.57
CA ARG A 249 49.02 -12.22 -33.96
C ARG A 249 48.58 -13.69 -34.13
N SER A 250 48.75 -14.52 -33.10
CA SER A 250 48.36 -15.94 -33.14
C SER A 250 46.88 -16.17 -32.80
N GLU A 251 46.14 -15.11 -32.47
CA GLU A 251 44.74 -15.16 -32.11
C GLU A 251 44.37 -16.40 -31.25
N PRO A 252 44.89 -16.50 -30.02
CA PRO A 252 44.57 -17.65 -29.19
C PRO A 252 43.05 -17.77 -28.99
N ASP A 253 42.55 -19.01 -28.82
CA ASP A 253 41.13 -19.22 -28.56
C ASP A 253 40.65 -18.37 -27.36
N PRO A 254 39.63 -17.52 -27.52
CA PRO A 254 39.06 -16.71 -26.46
C PRO A 254 38.69 -17.51 -25.21
N GLN A 255 38.32 -18.78 -25.39
CA GLN A 255 37.98 -19.66 -24.27
C GLN A 255 39.21 -20.01 -23.43
N VAL A 256 40.34 -20.29 -24.07
CA VAL A 256 41.63 -20.53 -23.38
C VAL A 256 42.11 -19.28 -22.67
N VAL A 257 41.95 -18.10 -23.29
CA VAL A 257 42.27 -16.81 -22.65
C VAL A 257 41.42 -16.60 -21.41
N ARG A 258 40.11 -16.87 -21.50
CA ARG A 258 39.17 -16.79 -20.38
C ARG A 258 39.54 -17.74 -19.26
N GLU A 259 39.80 -18.99 -19.52
CA GLU A 259 40.15 -19.98 -18.49
C GLU A 259 41.38 -19.56 -17.69
N ARG A 260 42.40 -19.02 -18.38
CA ARG A 260 43.63 -18.55 -17.69
C ARG A 260 43.50 -17.23 -16.98
N LEU A 261 42.72 -16.28 -17.53
CA LEU A 261 42.68 -14.91 -17.02
C LEU A 261 41.43 -14.59 -16.18
N SER A 262 40.41 -15.44 -16.16
CA SER A 262 39.17 -15.17 -15.43
C SER A 262 39.34 -14.93 -13.91
N ARG A 263 40.40 -15.51 -13.33
CA ARG A 263 40.78 -15.35 -11.92
C ARG A 263 41.86 -14.30 -11.68
N ASN A 264 42.36 -13.66 -12.75
CA ASN A 264 43.38 -12.61 -12.61
C ASN A 264 42.78 -11.40 -11.86
N PRO A 265 43.43 -10.89 -10.80
CA PRO A 265 42.93 -9.76 -10.02
C PRO A 265 42.67 -8.49 -10.85
N GLU A 266 43.52 -8.21 -11.87
CA GLU A 266 43.35 -7.06 -12.76
C GLU A 266 42.08 -7.20 -13.62
N VAL A 267 41.76 -8.41 -14.08
CA VAL A 267 40.55 -8.71 -14.85
C VAL A 267 39.31 -8.60 -13.97
N LEU A 268 39.35 -9.16 -12.76
CA LEU A 268 38.27 -9.04 -11.82
C LEU A 268 38.00 -7.56 -11.47
N ALA A 269 39.05 -6.79 -11.17
CA ALA A 269 38.94 -5.37 -10.93
C ALA A 269 38.45 -4.58 -12.14
N ALA A 270 38.84 -4.97 -13.35
CA ALA A 270 38.35 -4.38 -14.60
C ALA A 270 36.82 -4.58 -14.73
N PHE A 271 36.35 -5.78 -14.50
CA PHE A 271 34.92 -6.08 -14.56
C PHE A 271 34.12 -5.37 -13.47
N GLU A 272 34.60 -5.31 -12.25
CA GLU A 272 33.93 -4.56 -11.17
C GLU A 272 33.86 -3.05 -11.46
N ARG A 273 34.79 -2.51 -12.23
CA ARG A 273 34.75 -1.10 -12.67
C ARG A 273 33.92 -0.87 -13.92
N MET A 274 33.90 -1.82 -14.85
CA MET A 274 33.23 -1.69 -16.15
C MET A 274 31.75 -2.04 -16.08
N TRP A 275 31.42 -3.15 -15.41
CA TRP A 275 30.09 -3.73 -15.38
C TRP A 275 29.93 -4.62 -14.14
N PRO A 276 29.80 -4.03 -12.92
CA PRO A 276 29.65 -4.81 -11.70
C PRO A 276 28.33 -5.59 -11.69
N VAL A 277 28.31 -6.74 -11.04
CA VAL A 277 27.05 -7.43 -10.70
C VAL A 277 26.50 -6.83 -9.42
N LEU A 278 25.29 -6.28 -9.46
CA LEU A 278 24.72 -5.51 -8.37
C LEU A 278 23.45 -6.16 -7.82
N SER A 279 23.28 -6.11 -6.50
CA SER A 279 21.98 -6.31 -5.87
C SER A 279 21.20 -4.98 -5.79
N PRO A 280 19.84 -5.01 -5.69
CA PRO A 280 19.06 -3.80 -5.46
C PRO A 280 19.52 -3.04 -4.21
N ALA A 281 19.73 -3.76 -3.12
CA ALA A 281 20.18 -3.20 -1.84
C ALA A 281 21.56 -2.53 -1.97
N GLN A 282 22.51 -3.17 -2.64
CA GLN A 282 23.85 -2.61 -2.87
C GLN A 282 23.79 -1.35 -3.73
N LEU A 283 23.00 -1.35 -4.80
CA LEU A 283 22.84 -0.19 -5.68
C LEU A 283 22.31 1.02 -4.91
N LEU A 284 21.22 0.83 -4.15
CA LEU A 284 20.58 1.93 -3.41
C LEU A 284 21.42 2.41 -2.22
N ARG A 285 22.04 1.50 -1.46
CA ARG A 285 22.97 1.86 -0.39
C ARG A 285 24.11 2.72 -0.89
N ASP A 286 24.71 2.34 -2.02
CA ASP A 286 25.79 3.12 -2.63
C ASP A 286 25.29 4.47 -3.14
N LEU A 287 24.10 4.51 -3.75
CA LEU A 287 23.49 5.71 -4.27
C LEU A 287 23.15 6.70 -3.16
N TYR A 288 22.39 6.28 -2.16
CA TYR A 288 21.99 7.12 -1.03
C TYR A 288 23.16 7.52 -0.15
N GLY A 289 24.19 6.67 -0.05
CA GLY A 289 25.40 6.95 0.75
C GLY A 289 26.41 7.89 0.07
N SER A 290 26.07 8.50 -1.07
CA SER A 290 26.99 9.36 -1.80
C SER A 290 26.28 10.53 -2.48
N LYS A 291 26.47 11.74 -1.94
CA LYS A 291 25.94 12.97 -2.56
C LYS A 291 26.41 13.14 -4.01
N ALA A 292 27.63 12.68 -4.34
CA ALA A 292 28.17 12.74 -5.71
C ALA A 292 27.42 11.80 -6.67
N LEU A 293 27.10 10.58 -6.25
CA LEU A 293 26.34 9.63 -7.06
C LEU A 293 24.89 10.07 -7.20
N LEU A 294 24.26 10.57 -6.14
CA LEU A 294 22.91 11.14 -6.18
C LEU A 294 22.84 12.30 -7.17
N ARG A 295 23.74 13.28 -7.10
CA ARG A 295 23.80 14.40 -8.04
C ARG A 295 24.04 13.96 -9.49
N SER A 296 24.89 12.95 -9.70
CA SER A 296 25.15 12.40 -11.05
C SER A 296 23.89 11.78 -11.64
N ALA A 297 23.20 10.95 -10.88
CA ALA A 297 22.00 10.25 -11.34
C ALA A 297 20.79 11.21 -11.47
N ALA A 298 20.68 12.18 -10.58
CA ALA A 298 19.52 13.09 -10.55
C ALA A 298 19.50 14.07 -11.73
N LYS A 299 20.63 14.70 -12.07
CA LYS A 299 20.73 15.64 -13.22
C LYS A 299 19.39 16.29 -13.64
N ASN A 300 18.94 17.32 -12.96
CA ASN A 300 17.69 18.04 -13.25
C ASN A 300 16.39 17.23 -13.06
N LEU A 301 16.43 16.06 -12.43
CA LEU A 301 15.22 15.31 -12.05
C LEU A 301 14.68 15.73 -10.68
N LEU A 302 15.59 15.99 -9.76
CA LEU A 302 15.31 16.30 -8.37
C LEU A 302 15.97 17.64 -8.00
N THR A 303 15.37 18.35 -7.05
CA THR A 303 15.94 19.56 -6.45
C THR A 303 17.04 19.21 -5.46
N ASP A 304 17.82 20.19 -5.03
CA ASP A 304 18.88 19.97 -4.02
C ASP A 304 18.30 19.54 -2.66
N ASP A 305 17.14 20.05 -2.27
CA ASP A 305 16.44 19.66 -1.04
C ASP A 305 15.93 18.22 -1.12
N GLU A 306 15.37 17.82 -2.28
CA GLU A 306 14.97 16.42 -2.52
C GLU A 306 16.18 15.46 -2.48
N LEU A 307 17.33 15.90 -3.00
CA LEU A 307 18.56 15.10 -2.92
C LEU A 307 19.09 14.95 -1.50
N GLU A 308 19.01 16.02 -0.70
CA GLU A 308 19.43 15.98 0.70
C GLU A 308 18.51 15.05 1.51
N SER A 309 17.21 15.03 1.22
CA SER A 309 16.25 14.12 1.87
C SER A 309 16.51 12.63 1.56
N LEU A 310 17.08 12.32 0.39
CA LEU A 310 17.45 10.96 0.01
C LEU A 310 18.81 10.54 0.58
N TYR A 311 19.67 11.49 0.95
CA TYR A 311 21.01 11.17 1.44
C TYR A 311 20.95 10.50 2.81
N ARG A 312 21.67 9.40 2.97
CA ARG A 312 21.84 8.67 4.24
C ARG A 312 23.29 8.27 4.41
N GLU A 313 23.83 8.41 5.59
CA GLU A 313 25.19 7.93 5.88
C GLU A 313 25.33 6.44 5.56
N ARG A 314 26.42 6.13 4.90
CA ARG A 314 26.74 4.76 4.50
C ARG A 314 27.10 3.92 5.72
N GLY A 315 26.20 3.03 6.13
CA GLY A 315 26.48 2.07 7.21
C GLY A 315 27.67 1.16 6.89
N GLN A 316 28.24 0.53 7.92
CA GLN A 316 29.45 -0.27 7.80
C GLN A 316 29.26 -1.56 6.98
N SER A 317 28.05 -2.18 7.03
CA SER A 317 27.74 -3.40 6.30
C SER A 317 26.36 -3.35 5.59
N GLU A 318 26.12 -4.26 4.63
CA GLU A 318 24.80 -4.40 4.00
C GLU A 318 23.74 -4.89 4.98
N ASP A 319 24.10 -5.75 5.89
CA ASP A 319 23.18 -6.36 6.86
C ASP A 319 22.72 -5.38 7.95
N GLU A 320 23.48 -4.28 8.16
CA GLU A 320 23.15 -3.22 9.12
C GLU A 320 22.29 -2.11 8.50
N TYR A 321 22.22 -2.04 7.18
CA TYR A 321 21.45 -1.00 6.50
C TYR A 321 19.96 -1.23 6.68
N ARG A 322 19.26 -0.24 7.22
CA ARG A 322 17.84 -0.31 7.48
C ARG A 322 17.07 0.41 6.38
N TRP A 323 16.01 -0.23 5.93
CA TRP A 323 15.13 0.27 4.88
C TRP A 323 13.83 0.78 5.48
N SER A 324 13.21 1.72 4.78
CA SER A 324 11.85 2.21 5.08
C SER A 324 10.82 1.54 4.16
N ASP A 325 9.54 1.70 4.51
CA ASP A 325 8.45 1.23 3.64
C ASP A 325 8.51 1.89 2.25
N ALA A 326 8.86 3.17 2.16
CA ALA A 326 8.99 3.87 0.88
C ALA A 326 10.19 3.39 0.04
N ASP A 327 11.26 2.86 0.65
CA ASP A 327 12.38 2.28 -0.08
C ASP A 327 12.00 1.00 -0.83
N VAL A 328 10.98 0.28 -0.38
CA VAL A 328 10.59 -1.03 -0.93
C VAL A 328 10.25 -0.96 -2.41
N ALA A 329 9.44 0.00 -2.81
CA ALA A 329 9.05 0.17 -4.21
C ALA A 329 10.25 0.60 -5.08
N VAL A 330 11.21 1.35 -4.52
CA VAL A 330 12.44 1.74 -5.20
C VAL A 330 13.40 0.55 -5.34
N LEU A 331 13.49 -0.31 -4.31
CA LEU A 331 14.25 -1.57 -4.36
C LEU A 331 13.68 -2.52 -5.43
N ASP A 332 12.36 -2.61 -5.53
CA ASP A 332 11.69 -3.42 -6.55
C ASP A 332 11.93 -2.89 -7.98
N GLU A 333 11.94 -1.57 -8.17
CA GLU A 333 12.34 -0.95 -9.43
C GLU A 333 13.80 -1.26 -9.78
N ALA A 334 14.69 -1.13 -8.79
CA ALA A 334 16.10 -1.47 -8.96
C ALA A 334 16.28 -2.95 -9.35
N TYR A 335 15.55 -3.86 -8.68
CA TYR A 335 15.55 -5.28 -9.03
C TYR A 335 15.11 -5.51 -10.48
N THR A 336 14.04 -4.86 -10.90
CA THR A 336 13.47 -5.00 -12.25
C THR A 336 14.48 -4.57 -13.33
N GLN A 337 15.19 -3.46 -13.10
CA GLN A 337 16.18 -2.92 -14.04
C GLN A 337 17.52 -3.66 -13.99
N LEU A 338 17.93 -4.13 -12.82
CA LEU A 338 19.15 -4.94 -12.69
C LEU A 338 18.96 -6.35 -13.24
N GLY A 339 17.80 -6.94 -13.00
CA GLY A 339 17.53 -8.36 -13.23
C GLY A 339 18.19 -9.28 -12.19
N PRO A 340 17.85 -10.58 -12.20
CA PRO A 340 18.38 -11.54 -11.26
C PRO A 340 19.90 -11.69 -11.42
N ARG A 341 20.57 -11.96 -10.30
CA ARG A 341 21.98 -12.32 -10.30
C ARG A 341 22.13 -13.78 -10.77
N LEU A 342 23.10 -14.04 -11.60
CA LEU A 342 23.42 -15.41 -12.01
C LEU A 342 24.28 -16.06 -10.92
N SER A 343 23.90 -17.28 -10.50
CA SER A 343 24.74 -18.10 -9.62
C SER A 343 26.03 -18.53 -10.35
N SER A 344 27.01 -19.03 -9.59
CA SER A 344 28.25 -19.61 -10.16
C SER A 344 27.98 -20.73 -11.17
N LYS A 345 26.83 -21.41 -11.10
CA LYS A 345 26.35 -22.43 -12.03
C LYS A 345 25.54 -21.84 -13.20
N ARG A 346 25.51 -20.51 -13.38
CA ARG A 346 24.74 -19.78 -14.41
C ARG A 346 23.22 -20.01 -14.37
N LYS A 347 22.69 -20.51 -13.26
CA LYS A 347 21.25 -20.53 -13.01
C LYS A 347 20.86 -19.22 -12.35
N PRO A 348 19.71 -18.62 -12.70
CA PRO A 348 19.15 -17.53 -11.89
C PRO A 348 19.07 -18.02 -10.44
N LEU A 349 19.47 -17.17 -9.49
CA LEU A 349 19.07 -17.39 -8.11
C LEU A 349 17.54 -17.39 -8.10
N GLU A 350 16.91 -18.17 -7.22
CA GLU A 350 15.46 -18.20 -7.05
C GLU A 350 14.95 -16.85 -6.50
N GLU A 351 15.19 -15.80 -7.26
CA GLU A 351 14.82 -14.40 -7.01
C GLU A 351 13.70 -14.02 -7.99
N GLU A 352 12.68 -14.88 -8.20
CA GLU A 352 11.58 -14.55 -9.11
C GLU A 352 10.40 -13.99 -8.33
N ALA A 353 9.96 -12.79 -8.73
CA ALA A 353 8.74 -12.20 -8.20
C ALA A 353 7.53 -13.03 -8.65
N ARG A 354 6.74 -13.49 -7.69
CA ARG A 354 5.49 -14.20 -7.96
C ARG A 354 4.52 -13.28 -8.70
N THR A 355 3.86 -13.80 -9.72
CA THR A 355 2.76 -13.13 -10.43
C THR A 355 1.43 -13.78 -10.10
N TYR A 356 0.36 -13.00 -10.21
CA TYR A 356 -0.99 -13.38 -9.82
C TYR A 356 -1.96 -13.18 -10.97
N GLY A 357 -2.98 -14.02 -11.02
CA GLY A 357 -4.03 -13.94 -12.05
C GLY A 357 -5.00 -12.80 -11.82
N HIS A 358 -5.19 -12.38 -10.57
CA HIS A 358 -5.95 -11.19 -10.19
C HIS A 358 -5.32 -10.49 -8.99
N ILE A 359 -5.37 -9.16 -8.95
CA ILE A 359 -4.86 -8.38 -7.84
C ILE A 359 -5.93 -7.44 -7.32
N VAL A 360 -6.15 -7.46 -6.01
CA VAL A 360 -6.98 -6.48 -5.29
C VAL A 360 -6.06 -5.54 -4.53
N VAL A 361 -6.25 -4.24 -4.69
CA VAL A 361 -5.52 -3.21 -3.93
C VAL A 361 -6.54 -2.43 -3.12
N ASP A 362 -6.47 -2.55 -1.80
CA ASP A 362 -7.30 -1.74 -0.90
C ASP A 362 -6.59 -0.45 -0.51
N GLU A 363 -7.36 0.59 -0.22
CA GLU A 363 -6.87 1.95 0.01
C GLU A 363 -5.94 2.44 -1.12
N ALA A 364 -6.32 2.14 -2.37
CA ALA A 364 -5.49 2.40 -3.55
C ALA A 364 -5.12 3.88 -3.73
N GLN A 365 -5.93 4.82 -3.21
CA GLN A 365 -5.67 6.25 -3.26
C GLN A 365 -4.43 6.69 -2.45
N ASP A 366 -3.98 5.86 -1.49
CA ASP A 366 -2.77 6.16 -0.70
C ASP A 366 -1.51 5.52 -1.28
N GLN A 367 -1.65 4.74 -2.34
CA GLN A 367 -0.49 4.13 -2.97
C GLN A 367 0.29 5.16 -3.78
N THR A 368 1.61 5.14 -3.60
CA THR A 368 2.49 5.99 -4.39
C THR A 368 2.61 5.49 -5.84
N PRO A 369 2.97 6.35 -6.81
CA PRO A 369 3.28 5.94 -8.18
C PRO A 369 4.24 4.75 -8.27
N MET A 370 5.28 4.74 -7.44
CA MET A 370 6.23 3.62 -7.39
C MET A 370 5.60 2.36 -6.79
N GLY A 371 4.73 2.50 -5.78
CA GLY A 371 3.97 1.38 -5.18
C GLY A 371 3.00 0.76 -6.18
N LEU A 372 2.24 1.57 -6.90
CA LEU A 372 1.32 1.10 -7.95
C LEU A 372 2.06 0.35 -9.07
N ARG A 373 3.22 0.85 -9.48
CA ARG A 373 4.08 0.19 -10.46
C ARG A 373 4.64 -1.15 -9.95
N MET A 374 4.95 -1.24 -8.66
CA MET A 374 5.36 -2.49 -8.03
C MET A 374 4.24 -3.53 -8.05
N VAL A 375 3.00 -3.12 -7.80
CA VAL A 375 1.80 -3.99 -7.86
C VAL A 375 1.55 -4.44 -9.31
N GLU A 376 1.60 -3.52 -10.26
CA GLU A 376 1.37 -3.80 -11.67
C GLU A 376 2.26 -4.93 -12.19
N ARG A 377 3.54 -4.93 -11.86
CA ARG A 377 4.50 -5.97 -12.27
C ARG A 377 4.16 -7.38 -11.76
N ARG A 378 3.32 -7.47 -10.76
CA ARG A 378 2.83 -8.74 -10.20
C ARG A 378 1.54 -9.21 -10.85
N SER A 379 0.94 -8.40 -11.71
CA SER A 379 -0.20 -8.82 -12.51
C SER A 379 0.26 -9.55 -13.77
N LEU A 380 -0.26 -10.76 -13.96
CA LEU A 380 0.08 -11.57 -15.11
C LEU A 380 -0.60 -11.07 -16.40
N ASN A 381 -1.80 -10.52 -16.29
CA ASN A 381 -2.68 -10.22 -17.42
C ASN A 381 -3.39 -8.86 -17.31
N GLY A 382 -2.98 -8.01 -16.37
CA GLY A 382 -3.62 -6.70 -16.11
C GLY A 382 -4.97 -6.78 -15.40
N SER A 383 -5.38 -7.94 -14.90
CA SER A 383 -6.62 -8.12 -14.13
C SER A 383 -6.44 -7.57 -12.72
N MET A 384 -7.14 -6.47 -12.40
CA MET A 384 -7.01 -5.79 -11.11
C MET A 384 -8.33 -5.21 -10.62
N THR A 385 -8.49 -5.13 -9.31
CA THR A 385 -9.54 -4.36 -8.63
C THR A 385 -8.88 -3.37 -7.68
N LEU A 386 -9.01 -2.08 -7.99
CA LEU A 386 -8.54 -0.99 -7.14
C LEU A 386 -9.71 -0.47 -6.31
N VAL A 387 -9.58 -0.51 -5.00
CA VAL A 387 -10.63 -0.11 -4.09
C VAL A 387 -10.14 1.05 -3.25
N GLY A 388 -10.95 2.08 -3.11
CA GLY A 388 -10.54 3.23 -2.32
C GLY A 388 -11.55 4.36 -2.26
N ASP A 389 -11.11 5.44 -1.64
CA ASP A 389 -11.86 6.68 -1.52
C ASP A 389 -10.91 7.86 -1.75
N ILE A 390 -11.05 8.52 -2.89
CA ILE A 390 -10.22 9.70 -3.23
C ILE A 390 -10.41 10.83 -2.21
N ALA A 391 -11.59 10.96 -1.61
CA ALA A 391 -11.82 11.94 -0.53
C ALA A 391 -10.97 11.67 0.73
N GLN A 392 -10.55 10.42 0.93
CA GLN A 392 -9.69 10.00 2.03
C GLN A 392 -8.20 9.87 1.64
N ALA A 393 -7.79 10.43 0.50
CA ALA A 393 -6.41 10.46 0.06
C ALA A 393 -5.60 11.46 0.91
N THR A 394 -4.95 10.98 1.98
CA THR A 394 -4.22 11.79 2.96
C THR A 394 -2.71 11.59 2.92
N ALA A 395 -2.23 10.58 2.21
CA ALA A 395 -0.79 10.35 2.07
C ALA A 395 -0.10 11.54 1.35
N PRO A 396 1.15 11.89 1.70
CA PRO A 396 1.86 13.03 1.11
C PRO A 396 1.98 13.00 -0.42
N ALA A 397 2.04 11.80 -1.01
CA ALA A 397 2.12 11.56 -2.46
C ALA A 397 0.80 11.01 -3.03
N ALA A 398 -0.33 11.18 -2.32
CA ALA A 398 -1.61 10.68 -2.77
C ALA A 398 -2.08 11.39 -4.04
N ALA A 399 -2.64 10.64 -4.98
CA ALA A 399 -3.19 11.16 -6.21
C ALA A 399 -4.42 12.06 -5.95
N ALA A 400 -4.59 13.08 -6.77
CA ALA A 400 -5.74 13.97 -6.66
C ALA A 400 -7.05 13.29 -7.11
N ASN A 401 -6.96 12.38 -8.07
CA ASN A 401 -8.10 11.69 -8.67
C ASN A 401 -7.71 10.31 -9.23
N TRP A 402 -8.70 9.49 -9.57
CA TRP A 402 -8.51 8.17 -10.14
C TRP A 402 -7.77 8.17 -11.48
N THR A 403 -7.94 9.22 -12.28
CA THR A 403 -7.23 9.34 -13.57
C THR A 403 -5.72 9.41 -13.38
N GLU A 404 -5.25 10.07 -12.32
CA GLU A 404 -3.82 10.09 -11.99
C GLU A 404 -3.31 8.71 -11.57
N ILE A 405 -4.07 7.99 -10.76
CA ILE A 405 -3.73 6.62 -10.35
C ILE A 405 -3.59 5.71 -11.58
N VAL A 406 -4.56 5.77 -12.49
CA VAL A 406 -4.59 4.93 -13.70
C VAL A 406 -3.40 5.20 -14.62
N LYS A 407 -2.89 6.43 -14.70
CA LYS A 407 -1.71 6.76 -15.53
C LYS A 407 -0.45 5.97 -15.18
N HIS A 408 -0.36 5.43 -13.97
CA HIS A 408 0.78 4.63 -13.54
C HIS A 408 0.73 3.17 -13.99
N PHE A 409 -0.37 2.75 -14.57
CA PHE A 409 -0.53 1.43 -15.17
C PHE A 409 -0.35 1.51 -16.69
N PRO A 410 0.19 0.45 -17.33
CA PRO A 410 0.29 0.42 -18.77
C PRO A 410 -1.10 0.51 -19.41
N VAL A 411 -1.18 1.17 -20.54
CA VAL A 411 -2.41 1.19 -21.34
C VAL A 411 -2.73 -0.23 -21.76
N GLY A 412 -3.73 -0.82 -21.11
CA GLY A 412 -4.18 -2.18 -21.37
C GLY A 412 -5.09 -2.25 -22.61
N LEU A 413 -5.46 -3.48 -22.98
CA LEU A 413 -6.45 -3.73 -24.06
C LEU A 413 -7.87 -3.29 -23.68
N HIS A 414 -8.12 -3.02 -22.40
CA HIS A 414 -9.43 -2.65 -21.88
C HIS A 414 -9.31 -1.33 -21.10
N GLU A 415 -10.25 -0.43 -21.34
CA GLU A 415 -10.39 0.79 -20.53
C GLU A 415 -10.76 0.42 -19.08
N PRO A 416 -10.23 1.16 -18.08
CA PRO A 416 -10.64 0.99 -16.71
C PRO A 416 -12.14 1.21 -16.54
N ARG A 417 -12.82 0.30 -15.85
CA ARG A 417 -14.22 0.45 -15.45
C ARG A 417 -14.28 1.03 -14.05
N MET A 418 -15.26 1.87 -13.79
CA MET A 418 -15.46 2.50 -12.50
C MET A 418 -16.87 2.25 -11.98
N HIS A 419 -16.96 1.80 -10.74
CA HIS A 419 -18.20 1.69 -9.98
C HIS A 419 -18.12 2.55 -8.73
N GLU A 420 -19.25 3.09 -8.33
CA GLU A 420 -19.37 3.91 -7.12
C GLU A 420 -20.31 3.23 -6.11
N LEU A 421 -19.88 3.18 -4.85
CA LEU A 421 -20.71 2.81 -3.71
C LEU A 421 -21.19 4.08 -3.03
N THR A 422 -22.49 4.33 -3.13
CA THR A 422 -23.10 5.59 -2.71
C THR A 422 -23.73 5.53 -1.31
N LEU A 423 -24.02 4.32 -0.80
CA LEU A 423 -24.74 4.10 0.45
C LEU A 423 -23.79 3.76 1.61
N SER A 424 -23.76 4.62 2.63
CA SER A 424 -23.04 4.39 3.89
C SER A 424 -23.97 3.81 4.94
N TYR A 425 -23.75 2.56 5.33
CA TYR A 425 -24.58 1.88 6.33
C TYR A 425 -24.00 1.91 7.75
N ARG A 426 -22.77 2.36 7.90
CA ARG A 426 -22.05 2.33 9.17
C ARG A 426 -22.13 3.64 9.94
N ILE A 427 -22.01 4.77 9.24
CA ILE A 427 -21.95 6.10 9.84
C ILE A 427 -23.36 6.67 10.02
N PRO A 428 -23.70 7.19 11.22
CA PRO A 428 -24.97 7.88 11.43
C PRO A 428 -25.14 9.09 10.49
N ALA A 429 -26.38 9.33 10.05
CA ALA A 429 -26.70 10.45 9.16
C ALA A 429 -26.24 11.79 9.72
N SER A 430 -26.41 12.01 11.04
CA SER A 430 -25.99 13.25 11.72
C SER A 430 -24.48 13.51 11.60
N ASN A 431 -23.64 12.49 11.75
CA ASN A 431 -22.20 12.61 11.61
C ASN A 431 -21.80 12.82 10.14
N LEU A 432 -22.48 12.13 9.22
CA LEU A 432 -22.21 12.21 7.81
C LEU A 432 -22.57 13.58 7.22
N VAL A 433 -23.63 14.22 7.70
CA VAL A 433 -24.00 15.59 7.29
C VAL A 433 -22.85 16.57 7.55
N LEU A 434 -22.24 16.50 8.74
CA LEU A 434 -21.09 17.36 9.07
C LEU A 434 -19.86 17.03 8.18
N ALA A 435 -19.57 15.75 8.01
CA ALA A 435 -18.46 15.31 7.16
C ALA A 435 -18.67 15.71 5.69
N ASN A 436 -19.90 15.63 5.17
CA ASN A 436 -20.22 16.01 3.79
C ASN A 436 -20.06 17.51 3.53
N GLN A 437 -20.24 18.37 4.56
CA GLN A 437 -19.91 19.79 4.44
C GLN A 437 -18.40 20.00 4.19
N VAL A 438 -17.55 19.25 4.87
CA VAL A 438 -16.09 19.28 4.62
C VAL A 438 -15.78 18.70 3.24
N LEU A 439 -16.43 17.59 2.86
CA LEU A 439 -16.23 16.94 1.56
C LEU A 439 -16.55 17.87 0.39
N SER A 440 -17.63 18.65 0.48
CA SER A 440 -18.03 19.60 -0.58
C SER A 440 -16.98 20.66 -0.90
N VAL A 441 -16.06 20.92 0.05
CA VAL A 441 -14.92 21.83 -0.13
C VAL A 441 -13.65 21.06 -0.51
N ALA A 442 -13.42 19.90 0.12
CA ALA A 442 -12.20 19.11 -0.07
C ALA A 442 -12.14 18.39 -1.43
N ALA A 443 -13.29 17.96 -1.95
CA ALA A 443 -13.41 17.20 -3.21
C ALA A 443 -14.81 17.42 -3.83
N PRO A 444 -15.07 18.61 -4.39
CA PRO A 444 -16.39 19.01 -4.90
C PRO A 444 -16.88 18.16 -6.09
N GLU A 445 -15.98 17.46 -6.75
CA GLU A 445 -16.28 16.56 -7.88
C GLU A 445 -16.84 15.20 -7.46
N LEU A 446 -16.73 14.85 -6.16
CA LEU A 446 -17.19 13.55 -5.67
C LEU A 446 -18.63 13.61 -5.19
N VAL A 447 -19.36 12.52 -5.45
CA VAL A 447 -20.71 12.35 -4.92
C VAL A 447 -20.63 12.03 -3.43
N ALA A 448 -21.28 12.84 -2.62
CA ALA A 448 -21.32 12.63 -1.18
C ALA A 448 -22.12 11.35 -0.84
N PRO A 449 -21.60 10.47 0.01
CA PRO A 449 -22.31 9.27 0.39
C PRO A 449 -23.58 9.61 1.20
N THR A 450 -24.61 8.78 1.02
CA THR A 450 -25.89 8.90 1.74
C THR A 450 -25.93 7.89 2.89
N ALA A 451 -26.26 8.35 4.10
CA ALA A 451 -26.38 7.47 5.24
C ALA A 451 -27.68 6.69 5.21
N VAL A 452 -27.59 5.38 5.38
CA VAL A 452 -28.74 4.50 5.62
C VAL A 452 -29.21 4.59 7.06
N ARG A 453 -28.27 4.77 7.99
CA ARG A 453 -28.54 4.82 9.42
C ARG A 453 -29.01 6.19 9.83
N THR A 454 -30.33 6.35 9.97
CA THR A 454 -30.96 7.62 10.36
C THR A 454 -30.92 7.88 11.88
N VAL A 455 -30.75 6.83 12.69
CA VAL A 455 -30.69 6.92 14.17
C VAL A 455 -29.24 7.11 14.61
N GLY A 456 -28.99 8.14 15.42
CA GLY A 456 -27.68 8.43 16.02
C GLY A 456 -27.73 9.71 16.85
N SER A 457 -26.74 9.91 17.72
CA SER A 457 -26.61 11.18 18.45
C SER A 457 -26.14 12.28 17.51
N GLN A 458 -26.62 13.51 17.72
CA GLN A 458 -26.08 14.68 17.02
C GLN A 458 -24.62 14.89 17.42
N PRO A 459 -23.75 15.28 16.46
CA PRO A 459 -22.39 15.70 16.77
C PRO A 459 -22.38 16.82 17.80
N ARG A 460 -21.54 16.70 18.85
CA ARG A 460 -21.35 17.72 19.84
C ARG A 460 -20.22 18.65 19.43
N ILE A 461 -20.51 19.94 19.30
CA ILE A 461 -19.49 20.95 19.02
C ILE A 461 -19.32 21.76 20.29
N ILE A 462 -18.14 21.71 20.89
CA ILE A 462 -17.80 22.31 22.17
C ILE A 462 -16.85 23.48 21.94
N ASP A 463 -17.33 24.68 22.19
CA ASP A 463 -16.53 25.90 22.24
C ASP A 463 -15.87 25.99 23.64
N ALA A 464 -14.55 25.95 23.67
CA ALA A 464 -13.75 26.01 24.89
C ALA A 464 -13.43 27.45 25.35
N GLY A 465 -13.96 28.46 24.66
CA GLY A 465 -13.74 29.89 24.96
C GLY A 465 -12.63 30.52 24.09
N HIS A 466 -12.29 31.80 24.40
CA HIS A 466 -11.34 32.58 23.61
C HIS A 466 -9.89 32.15 23.87
N SER A 467 -9.07 32.13 22.81
CA SER A 467 -7.64 31.95 22.87
C SER A 467 -6.99 33.00 23.81
N GLY A 468 -6.34 32.50 24.87
CA GLY A 468 -5.75 33.33 25.93
C GLY A 468 -6.00 32.80 27.35
N HIS A 469 -6.90 31.86 27.51
CA HIS A 469 -7.13 31.12 28.73
C HIS A 469 -6.90 29.61 28.48
N SER A 470 -5.68 29.23 28.14
CA SER A 470 -5.28 27.83 27.81
C SER A 470 -5.79 26.80 28.83
N GLY A 471 -6.01 27.21 30.08
CA GLY A 471 -6.58 26.33 31.11
C GLY A 471 -8.02 25.88 30.83
N ASN A 472 -8.81 26.67 30.12
CA ASN A 472 -10.20 26.32 29.80
C ASN A 472 -10.26 25.28 28.67
N PHE A 473 -9.40 25.42 27.66
CA PHE A 473 -9.32 24.48 26.52
C PHE A 473 -8.89 23.08 26.98
N LEU A 474 -7.78 22.99 27.71
CA LEU A 474 -7.28 21.72 28.22
C LEU A 474 -8.28 21.04 29.17
N SER A 475 -8.94 21.82 30.05
CA SER A 475 -9.99 21.30 30.92
C SER A 475 -11.22 20.83 30.15
N ALA A 476 -11.57 21.50 29.05
CA ALA A 476 -12.67 21.10 28.19
C ALA A 476 -12.36 19.77 27.48
N ILE A 477 -11.12 19.58 26.99
CA ILE A 477 -10.68 18.30 26.41
C ILE A 477 -10.89 17.16 27.38
N VAL A 478 -10.33 17.26 28.58
CA VAL A 478 -10.44 16.20 29.62
C VAL A 478 -11.88 15.89 29.95
N ARG A 479 -12.67 16.93 30.17
CA ARG A 479 -14.11 16.79 30.49
C ARG A 479 -14.84 16.05 29.38
N VAL A 480 -14.68 16.47 28.13
CA VAL A 480 -15.37 15.87 26.97
C VAL A 480 -14.93 14.43 26.77
N VAL A 481 -13.63 14.12 26.88
CA VAL A 481 -13.11 12.75 26.76
C VAL A 481 -13.72 11.84 27.82
N LYS A 482 -13.81 12.29 29.10
CA LYS A 482 -14.43 11.51 30.19
C LYS A 482 -15.94 11.31 29.93
N GLU A 483 -16.67 12.37 29.58
CA GLU A 483 -18.09 12.31 29.27
C GLU A 483 -18.42 11.36 28.11
N GLU A 484 -17.66 11.46 26.99
CA GLU A 484 -17.90 10.58 25.86
C GLU A 484 -17.53 9.12 26.15
N ALA A 485 -16.47 8.88 26.93
CA ALA A 485 -16.09 7.53 27.36
C ALA A 485 -17.20 6.87 28.24
N GLU A 486 -17.82 7.63 29.12
CA GLU A 486 -18.96 7.17 29.94
C GLU A 486 -20.19 6.88 29.05
N LEU A 487 -20.51 7.80 28.11
CA LEU A 487 -21.67 7.69 27.23
C LEU A 487 -21.57 6.52 26.23
N ILE A 488 -20.38 6.09 25.89
CA ILE A 488 -20.15 4.92 25.02
C ILE A 488 -20.30 3.60 25.80
N ASN A 489 -20.28 3.66 27.14
CA ASN A 489 -20.50 2.52 28.01
C ASN A 489 -19.70 1.25 27.68
N GLY A 490 -18.39 1.38 27.69
CA GLY A 490 -17.46 0.26 27.47
C GLY A 490 -17.02 0.01 26.02
N GLY A 491 -17.48 0.82 25.07
CA GLY A 491 -17.01 0.84 23.71
C GLY A 491 -15.64 1.54 23.53
N SER A 492 -15.18 1.63 22.29
CA SER A 492 -13.89 2.26 21.92
C SER A 492 -14.05 3.75 21.64
N LEU A 493 -13.16 4.57 22.20
CA LEU A 493 -13.10 6.02 21.99
C LEU A 493 -11.75 6.42 21.39
N ALA A 494 -11.75 7.15 20.27
CA ALA A 494 -10.55 7.78 19.74
C ALA A 494 -10.53 9.28 20.03
N VAL A 495 -9.45 9.75 20.63
CA VAL A 495 -9.13 11.18 20.75
C VAL A 495 -8.20 11.52 19.59
N ILE A 496 -8.73 12.24 18.59
CA ILE A 496 -8.05 12.52 17.34
C ILE A 496 -7.51 13.94 17.36
N VAL A 497 -6.23 14.09 17.08
CA VAL A 497 -5.50 15.35 17.24
C VAL A 497 -4.46 15.52 16.12
N SER A 498 -4.08 16.76 15.79
CA SER A 498 -2.95 17.02 14.90
C SER A 498 -1.62 16.58 15.51
N SER A 499 -0.61 16.38 14.67
CA SER A 499 0.72 15.97 15.12
C SER A 499 1.39 17.01 16.04
N SER A 500 1.10 18.30 15.87
CA SER A 500 1.64 19.39 16.69
C SER A 500 1.08 19.43 18.10
N LEU A 501 -0.17 19.02 18.30
CA LEU A 501 -0.86 19.07 19.60
C LEU A 501 -0.77 17.76 20.39
N ILE A 502 -0.21 16.69 19.82
CA ILE A 502 -0.29 15.35 20.42
C ILE A 502 0.38 15.28 21.80
N ASP A 503 1.53 15.88 21.96
CA ASP A 503 2.29 15.84 23.24
C ASP A 503 1.59 16.68 24.33
N LEU A 504 0.96 17.80 23.93
CA LEU A 504 0.19 18.65 24.84
C LEU A 504 -1.05 17.90 25.36
N VAL A 505 -1.80 17.26 24.47
CA VAL A 505 -3.00 16.48 24.84
C VAL A 505 -2.61 15.25 25.65
N ASP A 506 -1.51 14.56 25.30
CA ASP A 506 -0.97 13.42 26.04
C ASP A 506 -0.70 13.79 27.50
N GLN A 507 0.10 14.85 27.73
CA GLN A 507 0.42 15.34 29.07
C GLN A 507 -0.85 15.77 29.84
N THR A 508 -1.80 16.40 29.15
CA THR A 508 -3.04 16.86 29.76
C THR A 508 -3.90 15.70 30.26
N LEU A 509 -4.07 14.66 29.45
CA LEU A 509 -4.85 13.48 29.84
C LEU A 509 -4.16 12.68 30.94
N GLN A 510 -2.82 12.58 30.93
CA GLN A 510 -2.06 11.92 31.99
C GLN A 510 -2.17 12.66 33.33
N ASN A 511 -2.05 13.99 33.35
CA ASN A 511 -2.14 14.80 34.55
C ASN A 511 -3.50 14.69 35.24
N ASP A 512 -4.57 14.47 34.46
CA ASP A 512 -5.93 14.28 34.96
C ASP A 512 -6.31 12.82 35.25
N GLY A 513 -5.35 11.90 35.16
CA GLY A 513 -5.51 10.47 35.49
C GLY A 513 -6.42 9.72 34.54
N VAL A 514 -6.53 10.13 33.29
CA VAL A 514 -7.28 9.38 32.26
C VAL A 514 -6.46 8.17 31.86
N ASP A 515 -7.07 6.99 31.89
CA ASP A 515 -6.44 5.76 31.39
C ASP A 515 -6.62 5.65 29.88
N PHE A 516 -5.55 5.84 29.10
CA PHE A 516 -5.57 5.82 27.65
C PHE A 516 -4.26 5.24 27.07
N GLY A 517 -4.29 4.81 25.80
CA GLY A 517 -3.11 4.42 25.04
C GLY A 517 -2.81 5.40 23.93
N ARG A 518 -1.52 5.69 23.73
CA ARG A 518 -1.06 6.49 22.61
C ARG A 518 -0.78 5.60 21.39
N ALA A 519 -1.44 5.88 20.27
CA ALA A 519 -1.16 5.22 19.01
C ALA A 519 0.16 5.74 18.44
N THR A 520 1.06 4.83 18.11
CA THR A 520 2.35 5.13 17.48
C THR A 520 2.45 4.37 16.15
N THR A 521 3.38 4.77 15.28
CA THR A 521 3.68 4.04 14.03
C THR A 521 4.09 2.59 14.32
N ALA A 522 4.75 2.34 15.45
CA ALA A 522 5.09 1.01 15.92
C ALA A 522 3.84 0.20 16.34
N SER A 523 2.80 0.85 16.87
CA SER A 523 1.54 0.20 17.27
C SER A 523 0.78 -0.37 16.06
N ARG A 524 0.96 0.15 14.86
CA ARG A 524 0.42 -0.45 13.63
C ARG A 524 0.97 -1.85 13.36
N ASN A 525 2.12 -2.19 13.92
CA ASN A 525 2.80 -3.47 13.75
C ASN A 525 2.65 -4.43 14.95
N VAL A 526 2.00 -3.99 16.04
CA VAL A 526 1.84 -4.81 17.26
C VAL A 526 0.51 -5.56 17.24
N SER A 527 0.59 -6.83 17.60
CA SER A 527 -0.53 -7.78 17.65
C SER A 527 -1.32 -7.60 18.95
N GLY A 528 -2.52 -7.05 18.88
CA GLY A 528 -3.44 -6.99 20.01
C GLY A 528 -4.61 -6.06 19.73
N PRO A 529 -5.77 -6.23 20.39
CA PRO A 529 -6.79 -5.20 20.40
C PRO A 529 -6.18 -3.90 20.93
N LEU A 530 -6.66 -2.75 20.44
CA LEU A 530 -6.34 -1.45 21.04
C LEU A 530 -6.78 -1.50 22.52
N HIS A 531 -5.88 -1.85 23.43
CA HIS A 531 -6.00 -1.65 24.84
C HIS A 531 -5.24 -0.38 25.17
N PRO A 532 -5.87 0.58 25.67
CA PRO A 532 -7.06 0.75 26.50
C PRO A 532 -8.30 1.23 25.70
N LYS A 533 -9.46 1.33 26.40
CA LYS A 533 -10.76 1.78 25.84
C LYS A 533 -10.71 3.16 25.19
N ILE A 534 -9.76 4.00 25.61
CA ILE A 534 -9.50 5.33 25.05
C ILE A 534 -8.15 5.31 24.35
N ALA A 535 -8.11 5.73 23.09
CA ALA A 535 -6.88 5.84 22.30
C ALA A 535 -6.64 7.29 21.89
N LEU A 536 -5.47 7.84 22.21
CA LEU A 536 -4.99 9.11 21.66
C LEU A 536 -4.29 8.84 20.32
N VAL A 537 -4.85 9.38 19.24
CA VAL A 537 -4.47 9.03 17.87
C VAL A 537 -4.14 10.29 17.07
N PRO A 538 -2.92 10.45 16.56
CA PRO A 538 -2.64 11.52 15.61
C PRO A 538 -3.41 11.25 14.30
N VAL A 539 -3.91 12.32 13.67
CA VAL A 539 -4.85 12.22 12.54
C VAL A 539 -4.30 11.40 11.37
N HIS A 540 -3.00 11.45 11.10
CA HIS A 540 -2.37 10.64 10.03
C HIS A 540 -2.37 9.13 10.31
N LEU A 541 -2.60 8.70 11.57
CA LEU A 541 -2.72 7.29 11.96
C LEU A 541 -4.16 6.80 12.10
N VAL A 542 -5.14 7.70 12.05
CA VAL A 542 -6.56 7.39 12.31
C VAL A 542 -7.22 6.62 11.17
N LYS A 543 -6.62 6.64 9.99
CA LYS A 543 -7.15 5.96 8.81
C LYS A 543 -7.21 4.45 9.00
N GLY A 544 -8.34 3.85 8.61
CA GLY A 544 -8.60 2.42 8.82
C GLY A 544 -9.02 2.05 10.24
N LEU A 545 -9.01 3.00 11.20
CA LEU A 545 -9.59 2.76 12.51
C LEU A 545 -11.11 2.97 12.46
N GLU A 546 -11.83 2.15 13.22
CA GLU A 546 -13.25 2.25 13.45
C GLU A 546 -13.49 2.17 14.94
N VAL A 547 -14.19 3.18 15.46
CA VAL A 547 -14.42 3.33 16.89
C VAL A 547 -15.88 3.66 17.15
N ASP A 548 -16.36 3.33 18.35
CA ASP A 548 -17.73 3.68 18.74
C ASP A 548 -17.92 5.19 18.87
N GLY A 549 -16.91 5.88 19.38
CA GLY A 549 -16.91 7.35 19.48
C GLY A 549 -15.59 7.98 19.11
N SER A 550 -15.65 9.23 18.67
CA SER A 550 -14.45 10.05 18.45
C SER A 550 -14.61 11.45 19.04
N VAL A 551 -13.50 11.96 19.60
CA VAL A 551 -13.35 13.35 20.02
C VAL A 551 -12.27 13.96 19.14
N VAL A 552 -12.65 14.89 18.27
CA VAL A 552 -11.72 15.60 17.37
C VAL A 552 -11.30 16.91 18.05
N ILE A 553 -9.99 17.05 18.29
CA ILE A 553 -9.45 18.20 19.00
C ILE A 553 -8.91 19.19 17.96
N GLU A 554 -9.33 20.45 18.11
CA GLU A 554 -8.94 21.60 17.30
C GLU A 554 -8.90 21.29 15.78
N PRO A 555 -10.08 21.17 15.14
CA PRO A 555 -10.19 20.84 13.72
C PRO A 555 -9.39 21.77 12.79
N LYS A 556 -9.22 23.05 13.18
CA LYS A 556 -8.46 24.04 12.44
C LYS A 556 -6.99 23.63 12.34
N THR A 557 -6.38 23.23 13.45
CA THR A 557 -4.97 22.80 13.48
C THR A 557 -4.75 21.53 12.62
N ILE A 558 -5.74 20.62 12.56
CA ILE A 558 -5.66 19.47 11.64
C ILE A 558 -5.57 19.94 10.18
N VAL A 559 -6.40 20.97 9.82
CA VAL A 559 -6.40 21.48 8.44
C VAL A 559 -5.09 22.21 8.11
N GLU A 560 -4.49 22.89 9.09
CA GLU A 560 -3.28 23.69 8.91
C GLU A 560 -2.00 22.83 8.89
N ASP A 561 -1.92 21.81 9.73
CA ASP A 561 -0.72 20.97 9.91
C ASP A 561 -0.58 19.87 8.85
N GLU A 562 -1.69 19.33 8.36
CA GLU A 562 -1.64 18.16 7.48
C GLU A 562 -1.54 18.57 5.99
N PRO A 563 -0.73 17.87 5.18
CA PRO A 563 -0.55 18.19 3.76
C PRO A 563 -1.86 18.21 2.95
N GLN A 564 -2.82 17.38 3.35
CA GLN A 564 -4.18 17.29 2.78
C GLN A 564 -5.21 17.59 3.87
N GLY A 565 -5.09 18.76 4.51
CA GLY A 565 -5.76 19.08 5.76
C GLY A 565 -7.27 18.88 5.77
N LEU A 566 -8.00 19.36 4.76
CA LEU A 566 -9.45 19.15 4.65
C LEU A 566 -9.81 17.66 4.50
N ARG A 567 -9.02 16.90 3.75
CA ARG A 567 -9.23 15.45 3.62
C ARG A 567 -8.90 14.72 4.91
N ALA A 568 -7.87 15.16 5.64
CA ALA A 568 -7.53 14.62 6.95
C ALA A 568 -8.66 14.88 7.97
N LEU A 569 -9.26 16.07 7.95
CA LEU A 569 -10.43 16.38 8.77
C LEU A 569 -11.64 15.52 8.38
N TYR A 570 -11.91 15.35 7.08
CA TYR A 570 -12.97 14.45 6.61
C TYR A 570 -12.78 13.02 7.12
N VAL A 571 -11.55 12.51 7.08
CA VAL A 571 -11.21 11.20 7.65
C VAL A 571 -11.49 11.16 9.15
N ALA A 572 -11.07 12.17 9.92
CA ALA A 572 -11.29 12.24 11.36
C ALA A 572 -12.80 12.21 11.74
N LEU A 573 -13.62 12.98 11.02
CA LEU A 573 -15.06 13.08 11.24
C LEU A 573 -15.83 11.79 10.92
N THR A 574 -15.26 10.92 10.07
CA THR A 574 -15.91 9.70 9.59
C THR A 574 -15.45 8.42 10.31
N ARG A 575 -14.72 8.53 11.42
CA ARG A 575 -14.22 7.34 12.16
C ARG A 575 -15.21 6.76 13.15
N SER A 576 -16.09 7.59 13.67
CA SER A 576 -17.06 7.16 14.71
C SER A 576 -18.30 6.50 14.12
N THR A 577 -18.69 5.40 14.72
CA THR A 577 -19.90 4.64 14.33
C THR A 577 -21.14 4.99 15.18
N LYS A 578 -20.95 5.69 16.33
CA LYS A 578 -22.05 6.05 17.24
C LYS A 578 -22.03 7.53 17.61
N ARG A 579 -20.91 8.04 18.12
CA ARG A 579 -20.82 9.37 18.72
C ARG A 579 -19.64 10.17 18.19
N LEU A 580 -19.87 11.46 17.92
CA LEU A 580 -18.85 12.40 17.47
C LEU A 580 -18.88 13.65 18.34
N ALA A 581 -17.74 14.05 18.86
CA ALA A 581 -17.57 15.33 19.54
C ALA A 581 -16.38 16.11 18.93
N LEU A 582 -16.51 17.41 18.84
CA LEU A 582 -15.45 18.33 18.41
C LEU A 582 -15.20 19.32 19.55
N VAL A 583 -13.92 19.55 19.85
CA VAL A 583 -13.50 20.56 20.84
C VAL A 583 -12.61 21.56 20.13
N HIS A 584 -12.96 22.84 20.19
CA HIS A 584 -12.21 23.92 19.54
C HIS A 584 -12.13 25.16 20.41
N GLU A 585 -11.11 25.97 20.20
CA GLU A 585 -11.01 27.33 20.74
C GLU A 585 -11.60 28.34 19.75
N ARG A 586 -12.26 29.37 20.26
CA ARG A 586 -12.66 30.54 19.47
C ARG A 586 -11.47 31.49 19.35
N GLU A 587 -11.19 31.99 18.14
CA GLU A 587 -10.22 33.07 17.91
C GLU A 587 -10.64 34.40 18.56
#